data_275f493db1ab37b33d55ed7fe236197f
#
_entry.id   275f493db1ab37b33d55ed7fe236197f
#
_cell.length_a   1.000
_cell.length_b   1.000
_cell.length_c   1.000
_cell.angle_alpha   90.00
_cell.angle_beta   90.00
_cell.angle_gamma   90.00
#
_symmetry.space_group_name_H-M   'P 1'
#
loop_
_entity.id
_entity.type
_entity.pdbx_description
1 polymer ?
#
loop_
_entity_poly.entity_id
_entity_poly.type
_entity_poly.pdbx_seq_one_letter_code
_entity_poly.pdbx_strand_id
1 'polypeptide(L)'
;LVAGGTAGTVYIIQPLLDDIFINKDTEMLYIMPFIIVSIYTAKSIGAYVQTYYISYIGHDIVRIIRDKLLNHILKLDMSFFHRKHGGELISRITNDINRIQAAVSNYVADIVREFLTIVGLVAVAIYQSPELAFYGLVVLPLAIWPLSKLARKMKKLSFKSQESVSDITSQLSETFNNIELIKANNTNSIEEKDFKVHNQNFFDITIKTVKTNALVSPIMEIIGSVGFAVVIIVGGTQVI
;
A
#
# COMPACT_ATOMS: atom_id res chain seq x y z
N LEU A 1 3.72 16.02 12.60
CA LEU A 1 3.90 17.07 11.57
C LEU A 1 3.12 16.77 10.30
N VAL A 2 3.28 15.60 9.65
CA VAL A 2 2.60 15.28 8.38
C VAL A 2 1.08 15.25 8.54
N ALA A 3 0.54 14.56 9.54
CA ALA A 3 -0.89 14.51 9.82
C ALA A 3 -1.44 15.91 10.18
N GLY A 4 -0.73 16.66 11.03
CA GLY A 4 -1.08 18.03 11.39
C GLY A 4 -1.05 18.99 10.19
N GLY A 5 -0.05 18.85 9.30
CA GLY A 5 0.01 19.62 8.07
C GLY A 5 -1.14 19.32 7.11
N THR A 6 -1.58 18.06 7.04
CA THR A 6 -2.74 17.66 6.23
C THR A 6 -4.05 18.24 6.78
N ALA A 7 -4.29 18.11 8.08
CA ALA A 7 -5.44 18.69 8.76
C ALA A 7 -5.43 20.24 8.68
N GLY A 8 -4.26 20.87 8.87
CA GLY A 8 -4.09 22.30 8.75
C GLY A 8 -4.35 22.83 7.34
N THR A 9 -3.96 22.09 6.30
CA THR A 9 -4.27 22.46 4.91
C THR A 9 -5.79 22.49 4.68
N VAL A 10 -6.51 21.49 5.17
CA VAL A 10 -7.99 21.43 5.04
C VAL A 10 -8.65 22.56 5.84
N TYR A 11 -8.14 22.85 7.05
CA TYR A 11 -8.67 23.92 7.89
C TYR A 11 -8.56 25.32 7.25
N ILE A 12 -7.46 25.59 6.54
CA ILE A 12 -7.20 26.90 5.92
C ILE A 12 -8.02 27.14 4.65
N ILE A 13 -8.57 26.10 4.03
CA ILE A 13 -9.40 26.28 2.81
C ILE A 13 -10.60 27.18 3.08
N GLN A 14 -11.26 27.03 4.22
CA GLN A 14 -12.45 27.86 4.53
C GLN A 14 -12.09 29.33 4.74
N PRO A 15 -11.15 29.75 5.63
CA PRO A 15 -10.74 31.14 5.73
C PRO A 15 -10.24 31.73 4.40
N LEU A 16 -9.56 30.93 3.58
CA LEU A 16 -9.08 31.35 2.28
C LEU A 16 -10.24 31.74 1.35
N LEU A 17 -11.30 30.93 1.31
CA LEU A 17 -12.47 31.21 0.49
C LEU A 17 -13.27 32.41 1.04
N ASP A 18 -13.48 32.46 2.34
CA ASP A 18 -14.29 33.50 2.98
C ASP A 18 -13.58 34.86 2.94
N ASP A 19 -12.31 34.92 3.32
CA ASP A 19 -11.60 36.22 3.43
C ASP A 19 -11.22 36.80 2.06
N ILE A 20 -10.75 35.96 1.13
CA ILE A 20 -10.27 36.42 -0.18
C ILE A 20 -11.45 36.64 -1.15
N PHE A 21 -12.39 35.69 -1.26
CA PHE A 21 -13.40 35.73 -2.30
C PHE A 21 -14.72 36.39 -1.85
N ILE A 22 -15.09 36.24 -0.57
CA ILE A 22 -16.31 36.82 -0.04
C ILE A 22 -16.05 38.22 0.52
N ASN A 23 -15.08 38.36 1.44
CA ASN A 23 -14.74 39.62 2.09
C ASN A 23 -13.85 40.53 1.24
N LYS A 24 -13.26 40.02 0.12
CA LYS A 24 -12.38 40.75 -0.79
C LYS A 24 -11.20 41.43 -0.07
N ASP A 25 -10.67 40.76 0.97
CA ASP A 25 -9.54 41.26 1.75
C ASP A 25 -8.23 41.15 0.95
N THR A 26 -7.68 42.31 0.57
CA THR A 26 -6.45 42.38 -0.22
C THR A 26 -5.20 42.04 0.59
N GLU A 27 -5.19 42.24 1.92
CA GLU A 27 -4.05 41.83 2.74
C GLU A 27 -3.95 40.30 2.81
N MET A 28 -5.07 39.61 3.02
CA MET A 28 -5.14 38.16 3.05
C MET A 28 -4.76 37.53 1.71
N LEU A 29 -5.06 38.20 0.59
CA LEU A 29 -4.66 37.76 -0.75
C LEU A 29 -3.14 37.59 -0.89
N TYR A 30 -2.35 38.46 -0.26
CA TYR A 30 -0.88 38.38 -0.30
C TYR A 30 -0.29 37.50 0.80
N ILE A 31 -0.93 37.36 1.95
CA ILE A 31 -0.42 36.58 3.10
C ILE A 31 -0.72 35.09 2.95
N MET A 32 -1.91 34.71 2.51
CA MET A 32 -2.36 33.31 2.43
C MET A 32 -1.46 32.41 1.58
N PRO A 33 -0.97 32.83 0.40
CA PRO A 33 -0.05 32.00 -0.37
C PRO A 33 1.24 31.65 0.40
N PHE A 34 1.78 32.59 1.18
CA PHE A 34 2.97 32.32 2.01
C PHE A 34 2.67 31.34 3.15
N ILE A 35 1.50 31.44 3.77
CA ILE A 35 1.06 30.50 4.81
C ILE A 35 0.94 29.10 4.19
N ILE A 36 0.29 28.96 3.03
CA ILE A 36 0.13 27.68 2.34
C ILE A 36 1.49 27.09 2.00
N VAL A 37 2.38 27.86 1.38
CA VAL A 37 3.75 27.41 1.04
C VAL A 37 4.50 26.98 2.29
N SER A 38 4.37 27.71 3.39
CA SER A 38 5.02 27.38 4.67
C SER A 38 4.51 26.06 5.25
N ILE A 39 3.19 25.82 5.22
CA ILE A 39 2.59 24.56 5.69
C ILE A 39 3.03 23.40 4.83
N TYR A 40 3.00 23.52 3.49
CA TYR A 40 3.44 22.47 2.59
C TYR A 40 4.94 22.19 2.72
N THR A 41 5.76 23.23 2.92
CA THR A 41 7.20 23.08 3.16
C THR A 41 7.44 22.35 4.48
N ALA A 42 6.82 22.76 5.57
CA ALA A 42 6.93 22.09 6.86
C ALA A 42 6.45 20.62 6.81
N LYS A 43 5.33 20.36 6.11
CA LYS A 43 4.80 19.00 5.87
C LYS A 43 5.81 18.16 5.07
N SER A 44 6.39 18.69 4.01
CA SER A 44 7.36 18.00 3.15
C SER A 44 8.67 17.68 3.90
N ILE A 45 9.18 18.63 4.68
CA ILE A 45 10.35 18.40 5.56
C ILE A 45 10.01 17.32 6.58
N GLY A 46 8.84 17.41 7.22
CA GLY A 46 8.36 16.39 8.17
C GLY A 46 8.26 15.00 7.55
N ALA A 47 7.74 14.89 6.34
CA ALA A 47 7.64 13.63 5.59
C ALA A 47 9.03 13.07 5.25
N TYR A 48 9.96 13.92 4.80
CA TYR A 48 11.33 13.51 4.53
C TYR A 48 12.03 12.95 5.78
N VAL A 49 11.97 13.70 6.87
CA VAL A 49 12.58 13.31 8.16
C VAL A 49 11.98 12.01 8.66
N GLN A 50 10.66 11.87 8.61
CA GLN A 50 9.95 10.65 8.99
C GLN A 50 10.43 9.46 8.15
N THR A 51 10.41 9.57 6.83
CA THR A 51 10.81 8.49 5.92
C THR A 51 12.27 8.08 6.13
N TYR A 52 13.15 9.06 6.30
CA TYR A 52 14.58 8.82 6.55
C TYR A 52 14.80 8.03 7.84
N TYR A 53 14.27 8.51 8.99
CA TYR A 53 14.50 7.86 10.28
C TYR A 53 13.82 6.48 10.37
N ILE A 54 12.63 6.32 9.81
CA ILE A 54 11.96 5.02 9.79
C ILE A 54 12.73 4.02 8.94
N SER A 55 13.22 4.43 7.77
CA SER A 55 14.07 3.60 6.92
C SER A 55 15.39 3.26 7.61
N TYR A 56 16.02 4.24 8.26
CA TYR A 56 17.26 4.04 9.02
C TYR A 56 17.06 3.00 10.13
N ILE A 57 16.03 3.15 10.96
CA ILE A 57 15.71 2.21 12.05
C ILE A 57 15.43 0.82 11.47
N GLY A 58 14.67 0.72 10.38
CA GLY A 58 14.36 -0.55 9.73
C GLY A 58 15.62 -1.27 9.23
N HIS A 59 16.53 -0.55 8.59
CA HIS A 59 17.80 -1.14 8.13
C HIS A 59 18.73 -1.50 9.29
N ASP A 60 18.75 -0.71 10.37
CA ASP A 60 19.55 -1.03 11.56
C ASP A 60 19.04 -2.29 12.28
N ILE A 61 17.72 -2.45 12.40
CA ILE A 61 17.11 -3.68 12.92
C ILE A 61 17.53 -4.89 12.08
N VAL A 62 17.49 -4.78 10.75
CA VAL A 62 17.94 -5.84 9.83
C VAL A 62 19.41 -6.21 10.07
N ARG A 63 20.26 -5.20 10.19
CA ARG A 63 21.68 -5.40 10.51
C ARG A 63 21.85 -6.19 11.81
N ILE A 64 21.22 -5.73 12.89
CA ILE A 64 21.31 -6.37 14.21
C ILE A 64 20.79 -7.82 14.17
N ILE A 65 19.67 -8.05 13.48
CA ILE A 65 19.10 -9.40 13.37
C ILE A 65 20.02 -10.32 12.58
N ARG A 66 20.61 -9.86 11.46
CA ARG A 66 21.55 -10.64 10.66
C ARG A 66 22.79 -11.04 11.45
N ASP A 67 23.37 -10.08 12.18
CA ASP A 67 24.55 -10.34 13.03
C ASP A 67 24.25 -11.36 14.11
N LYS A 68 23.10 -11.21 14.81
CA LYS A 68 22.67 -12.16 15.84
C LYS A 68 22.37 -13.55 15.26
N LEU A 69 21.70 -13.60 14.10
CA LEU A 69 21.34 -14.86 13.47
C LEU A 69 22.58 -15.62 12.99
N LEU A 70 23.51 -14.95 12.33
CA LEU A 70 24.77 -15.57 11.92
C LEU A 70 25.56 -16.08 13.13
N ASN A 71 25.70 -15.26 14.17
CA ASN A 71 26.40 -15.68 15.41
C ASN A 71 25.72 -16.89 16.08
N HIS A 72 24.38 -16.96 16.05
CA HIS A 72 23.65 -18.10 16.56
C HIS A 72 23.87 -19.35 15.70
N ILE A 73 23.74 -19.24 14.38
CA ILE A 73 23.92 -20.34 13.43
C ILE A 73 25.33 -20.94 13.56
N LEU A 74 26.38 -20.11 13.67
CA LEU A 74 27.77 -20.59 13.81
C LEU A 74 28.03 -21.38 15.11
N LYS A 75 27.15 -21.27 16.10
CA LYS A 75 27.23 -22.02 17.36
C LYS A 75 26.45 -23.33 17.36
N LEU A 76 25.73 -23.63 16.28
CA LEU A 76 24.95 -24.87 16.16
C LEU A 76 25.82 -26.06 15.82
N ASP A 77 25.38 -27.27 16.21
CA ASP A 77 26.06 -28.52 15.97
C ASP A 77 26.12 -28.86 14.47
N MET A 78 27.15 -29.62 14.06
CA MET A 78 27.32 -30.11 12.68
C MET A 78 26.11 -30.90 12.17
N SER A 79 25.37 -31.58 13.06
CA SER A 79 24.15 -32.29 12.71
C SER A 79 23.07 -31.40 12.12
N PHE A 80 23.01 -30.09 12.48
CA PHE A 80 22.13 -29.10 11.90
C PHE A 80 22.48 -28.81 10.45
N PHE A 81 23.80 -28.64 10.15
CA PHE A 81 24.26 -28.32 8.80
C PHE A 81 24.14 -29.51 7.83
N HIS A 82 24.20 -30.74 8.33
CA HIS A 82 23.90 -31.91 7.52
C HIS A 82 22.45 -32.07 7.12
N ARG A 83 21.53 -31.54 7.94
CA ARG A 83 20.08 -31.59 7.67
C ARG A 83 19.55 -30.40 6.89
N LYS A 84 20.27 -29.28 6.87
CA LYS A 84 19.83 -28.02 6.23
C LYS A 84 20.78 -27.67 5.10
N HIS A 85 20.22 -27.34 3.93
CA HIS A 85 20.99 -26.88 2.79
C HIS A 85 21.45 -25.44 3.02
N GLY A 86 22.70 -25.13 2.71
CA GLY A 86 23.27 -23.79 2.85
C GLY A 86 22.44 -22.70 2.12
N GLY A 87 21.88 -23.02 0.97
CA GLY A 87 21.00 -22.13 0.23
C GLY A 87 19.72 -21.74 0.99
N GLU A 88 19.12 -22.66 1.78
CA GLU A 88 17.97 -22.34 2.64
C GLU A 88 18.34 -21.31 3.72
N LEU A 89 19.50 -21.52 4.36
CA LEU A 89 20.00 -20.62 5.41
C LEU A 89 20.31 -19.23 4.85
N ILE A 90 20.95 -19.16 3.69
CA ILE A 90 21.23 -17.90 2.99
C ILE A 90 19.91 -17.19 2.66
N SER A 91 18.93 -17.90 2.10
CA SER A 91 17.62 -17.31 1.76
C SER A 91 16.91 -16.77 2.99
N ARG A 92 16.96 -17.45 4.14
CA ARG A 92 16.39 -16.95 5.40
C ARG A 92 17.07 -15.68 5.90
N ILE A 93 18.40 -15.63 5.85
CA ILE A 93 19.19 -14.47 6.30
C ILE A 93 18.99 -13.27 5.37
N THR A 94 18.80 -13.50 4.07
CA THR A 94 18.67 -12.42 3.09
C THR A 94 17.23 -12.01 2.84
N ASN A 95 16.35 -12.96 2.51
CA ASN A 95 15.02 -12.68 2.03
C ASN A 95 13.99 -12.54 3.16
N ASP A 96 13.98 -13.47 4.15
CA ASP A 96 12.98 -13.42 5.21
C ASP A 96 13.17 -12.21 6.12
N ILE A 97 14.42 -11.85 6.42
CA ILE A 97 14.73 -10.65 7.22
C ILE A 97 14.30 -9.37 6.49
N ASN A 98 14.47 -9.29 5.17
CA ASN A 98 13.98 -8.15 4.40
C ASN A 98 12.45 -8.00 4.45
N ARG A 99 11.71 -9.09 4.53
CA ARG A 99 10.25 -9.06 4.75
C ARG A 99 9.88 -8.49 6.12
N ILE A 100 10.66 -8.82 7.15
CA ILE A 100 10.48 -8.25 8.50
C ILE A 100 10.72 -6.73 8.46
N GLN A 101 11.79 -6.29 7.78
CA GLN A 101 12.08 -4.87 7.59
C GLN A 101 10.89 -4.12 6.97
N ALA A 102 10.38 -4.63 5.85
CA ALA A 102 9.23 -4.01 5.17
C ALA A 102 8.01 -3.91 6.09
N ALA A 103 7.76 -4.95 6.91
CA ALA A 103 6.66 -4.94 7.86
C ALA A 103 6.85 -3.88 8.95
N VAL A 104 8.03 -3.79 9.55
CA VAL A 104 8.30 -2.86 10.66
C VAL A 104 8.42 -1.42 10.17
N SER A 105 9.15 -1.19 9.07
CA SER A 105 9.47 0.17 8.61
C SER A 105 8.31 0.83 7.87
N ASN A 106 7.61 0.10 7.00
CA ASN A 106 6.59 0.72 6.18
C ASN A 106 5.20 0.61 6.82
N TYR A 107 4.76 -0.61 7.16
CA TYR A 107 3.36 -0.78 7.57
C TYR A 107 3.04 -0.16 8.92
N VAL A 108 3.91 -0.28 9.92
CA VAL A 108 3.65 0.28 11.27
C VAL A 108 3.63 1.81 11.20
N ALA A 109 4.59 2.39 10.50
CA ALA A 109 4.69 3.84 10.35
C ALA A 109 3.50 4.42 9.57
N ASP A 110 3.11 3.75 8.48
CA ASP A 110 1.97 4.16 7.67
C ASP A 110 0.66 4.06 8.46
N ILE A 111 0.45 2.98 9.20
CA ILE A 111 -0.76 2.82 10.05
C ILE A 111 -0.86 3.96 11.07
N VAL A 112 0.22 4.27 11.79
CA VAL A 112 0.21 5.35 12.79
C VAL A 112 -0.03 6.71 12.12
N ARG A 113 0.64 6.98 11.01
CA ARG A 113 0.47 8.22 10.26
C ARG A 113 -0.96 8.38 9.78
N GLU A 114 -1.52 7.37 9.10
CA GLU A 114 -2.87 7.43 8.54
C GLU A 114 -3.93 7.51 9.64
N PHE A 115 -3.74 6.78 10.76
CA PHE A 115 -4.63 6.90 11.92
C PHE A 115 -4.68 8.33 12.47
N LEU A 116 -3.50 8.95 12.69
CA LEU A 116 -3.43 10.34 13.15
C LEU A 116 -4.02 11.32 12.13
N THR A 117 -3.83 11.05 10.85
CA THR A 117 -4.40 11.86 9.77
C THR A 117 -5.92 11.79 9.77
N ILE A 118 -6.48 10.57 9.90
CA ILE A 118 -7.95 10.38 9.98
C ILE A 118 -8.50 11.10 11.21
N VAL A 119 -7.89 10.92 12.38
CA VAL A 119 -8.32 11.61 13.62
C VAL A 119 -8.28 13.13 13.45
N GLY A 120 -7.19 13.65 12.87
CA GLY A 120 -7.05 15.09 12.60
C GLY A 120 -8.10 15.62 11.63
N LEU A 121 -8.36 14.91 10.53
CA LEU A 121 -9.37 15.31 9.55
C LEU A 121 -10.79 15.25 10.12
N VAL A 122 -11.12 14.21 10.88
CA VAL A 122 -12.42 14.10 11.57
C VAL A 122 -12.60 15.22 12.59
N ALA A 123 -11.55 15.55 13.35
CA ALA A 123 -11.59 16.65 14.31
C ALA A 123 -11.85 18.01 13.62
N VAL A 124 -11.17 18.28 12.50
CA VAL A 124 -11.39 19.48 11.70
C VAL A 124 -12.82 19.51 11.12
N ALA A 125 -13.29 18.39 10.58
CA ALA A 125 -14.64 18.30 10.03
C ALA A 125 -15.72 18.57 11.09
N ILE A 126 -15.59 17.99 12.30
CA ILE A 126 -16.52 18.24 13.42
C ILE A 126 -16.45 19.69 13.88
N TYR A 127 -15.25 20.30 13.89
CA TYR A 127 -15.07 21.69 14.29
C TYR A 127 -15.72 22.66 13.29
N GLN A 128 -15.58 22.40 12.00
CA GLN A 128 -16.16 23.27 10.95
C GLN A 128 -17.67 23.09 10.81
N SER A 129 -18.16 21.84 10.77
CA SER A 129 -19.58 21.54 10.69
C SER A 129 -19.88 20.14 11.24
N PRO A 130 -20.38 20.03 12.50
CA PRO A 130 -20.72 18.73 13.10
C PRO A 130 -21.75 17.95 12.28
N GLU A 131 -22.68 18.65 11.65
CA GLU A 131 -23.75 18.03 10.86
C GLU A 131 -23.21 17.41 9.57
N LEU A 132 -22.39 18.14 8.81
CA LEU A 132 -21.73 17.61 7.60
C LEU A 132 -20.74 16.50 7.94
N ALA A 133 -20.04 16.60 9.07
CA ALA A 133 -19.17 15.55 9.58
C ALA A 133 -19.94 14.25 9.86
N PHE A 134 -21.14 14.34 10.44
CA PHE A 134 -21.98 13.17 10.67
C PHE A 134 -22.36 12.46 9.36
N TYR A 135 -22.83 13.21 8.34
CA TYR A 135 -23.13 12.63 7.03
C TYR A 135 -21.88 12.01 6.38
N GLY A 136 -20.74 12.67 6.46
CA GLY A 136 -19.48 12.13 5.97
C GLY A 136 -19.09 10.81 6.65
N LEU A 137 -19.25 10.72 7.97
CA LEU A 137 -18.98 9.48 8.73
C LEU A 137 -19.94 8.34 8.39
N VAL A 138 -21.19 8.63 7.99
CA VAL A 138 -22.16 7.62 7.54
C VAL A 138 -21.78 7.06 6.17
N VAL A 139 -21.16 7.86 5.30
CA VAL A 139 -20.72 7.40 3.96
C VAL A 139 -19.52 6.46 4.06
N LEU A 140 -18.65 6.58 5.08
CA LEU A 140 -17.47 5.73 5.24
C LEU A 140 -17.79 4.22 5.30
N PRO A 141 -18.74 3.73 6.10
CA PRO A 141 -19.11 2.32 6.12
C PRO A 141 -19.59 1.79 4.77
N LEU A 142 -20.27 2.64 3.96
CA LEU A 142 -20.71 2.26 2.62
C LEU A 142 -19.55 1.99 1.69
N ALA A 143 -18.40 2.67 1.88
CA ALA A 143 -17.17 2.43 1.14
C ALA A 143 -16.48 1.12 1.57
N ILE A 144 -16.50 0.79 2.85
CA ILE A 144 -15.79 -0.38 3.40
C ILE A 144 -16.34 -1.70 2.84
N TRP A 145 -17.65 -1.79 2.66
CA TRP A 145 -18.30 -3.04 2.22
C TRP A 145 -17.84 -3.49 0.82
N PRO A 146 -17.93 -2.69 -0.26
CA PRO A 146 -17.45 -3.10 -1.57
C PRO A 146 -15.94 -3.33 -1.60
N LEU A 147 -15.15 -2.52 -0.89
CA LEU A 147 -13.69 -2.69 -0.80
C LEU A 147 -13.33 -4.00 -0.13
N SER A 148 -13.99 -4.38 0.97
CA SER A 148 -13.73 -5.65 1.66
C SER A 148 -14.07 -6.87 0.79
N LYS A 149 -15.10 -6.76 -0.06
CA LYS A 149 -15.46 -7.81 -1.04
C LYS A 149 -14.40 -7.94 -2.14
N LEU A 150 -13.91 -6.81 -2.64
CA LEU A 150 -12.80 -6.80 -3.61
C LEU A 150 -11.50 -7.35 -3.00
N ALA A 151 -11.14 -6.93 -1.79
CA ALA A 151 -9.94 -7.40 -1.09
C ALA A 151 -9.95 -8.93 -0.90
N ARG A 152 -11.10 -9.51 -0.50
CA ARG A 152 -11.25 -10.97 -0.40
C ARG A 152 -11.09 -11.67 -1.75
N LYS A 153 -11.63 -11.10 -2.82
CA LYS A 153 -11.46 -11.64 -4.17
C LYS A 153 -10.00 -11.55 -4.63
N MET A 154 -9.33 -10.42 -4.39
CA MET A 154 -7.92 -10.24 -4.70
C MET A 154 -7.03 -11.23 -3.94
N LYS A 155 -7.28 -11.44 -2.64
CA LYS A 155 -6.57 -12.45 -1.85
C LYS A 155 -6.66 -13.84 -2.50
N LYS A 156 -7.86 -14.27 -2.89
CA LYS A 156 -8.07 -15.56 -3.56
C LYS A 156 -7.34 -15.65 -4.91
N LEU A 157 -7.36 -14.58 -5.70
CA LEU A 157 -6.65 -14.52 -6.98
C LEU A 157 -5.13 -14.52 -6.80
N SER A 158 -4.61 -13.83 -5.78
CA SER A 158 -3.18 -13.83 -5.47
C SER A 158 -2.67 -15.24 -5.09
N PHE A 159 -3.44 -16.00 -4.29
CA PHE A 159 -3.09 -17.39 -4.00
C PHE A 159 -3.03 -18.23 -5.26
N LYS A 160 -4.04 -18.13 -6.15
CA LYS A 160 -4.05 -18.85 -7.43
C LYS A 160 -2.90 -18.43 -8.34
N SER A 161 -2.54 -17.17 -8.34
CA SER A 161 -1.39 -16.68 -9.11
C SER A 161 -0.08 -17.27 -8.60
N GLN A 162 0.12 -17.37 -7.28
CA GLN A 162 1.28 -18.02 -6.70
C GLN A 162 1.34 -19.52 -7.00
N GLU A 163 0.20 -20.22 -6.95
CA GLU A 163 0.08 -21.62 -7.35
C GLU A 163 0.51 -21.80 -8.82
N SER A 164 -0.04 -20.98 -9.71
CA SER A 164 0.30 -21.04 -11.14
C SER A 164 1.76 -20.70 -11.45
N VAL A 165 2.38 -19.78 -10.70
CA VAL A 165 3.84 -19.52 -10.78
C VAL A 165 4.63 -20.73 -10.33
N SER A 166 4.19 -21.40 -9.27
CA SER A 166 4.85 -22.65 -8.79
C SER A 166 4.77 -23.76 -9.85
N ASP A 167 3.62 -23.92 -10.51
CA ASP A 167 3.44 -24.91 -11.58
C ASP A 167 4.39 -24.64 -12.75
N ILE A 168 4.48 -23.37 -13.21
CA ILE A 168 5.43 -22.96 -14.25
C ILE A 168 6.88 -23.25 -13.83
N THR A 169 7.24 -22.90 -12.59
CA THR A 169 8.61 -23.10 -12.09
C THR A 169 8.95 -24.59 -12.01
N SER A 170 8.00 -25.42 -11.55
CA SER A 170 8.18 -26.86 -11.47
C SER A 170 8.36 -27.46 -12.86
N GLN A 171 7.53 -27.07 -13.82
CA GLN A 171 7.63 -27.54 -15.20
C GLN A 171 8.94 -27.13 -15.85
N LEU A 172 9.37 -25.86 -15.70
CA LEU A 172 10.66 -25.40 -16.21
C LEU A 172 11.83 -26.17 -15.58
N SER A 173 11.76 -26.45 -14.27
CA SER A 173 12.77 -27.23 -13.58
C SER A 173 12.83 -28.67 -14.12
N GLU A 174 11.67 -29.31 -14.34
CA GLU A 174 11.57 -30.64 -14.92
C GLU A 174 12.12 -30.66 -16.35
N THR A 175 11.70 -29.72 -17.19
CA THR A 175 12.16 -29.59 -18.58
C THR A 175 13.68 -29.41 -18.66
N PHE A 176 14.26 -28.52 -17.84
CA PHE A 176 15.71 -28.28 -17.87
C PHE A 176 16.51 -29.41 -17.25
N ASN A 177 16.02 -30.07 -16.21
CA ASN A 177 16.70 -31.25 -15.64
C ASN A 177 16.71 -32.47 -16.60
N ASN A 178 15.68 -32.56 -17.46
CA ASN A 178 15.57 -33.66 -18.43
C ASN A 178 15.89 -33.22 -19.88
N ILE A 179 16.60 -32.12 -20.06
CA ILE A 179 16.81 -31.53 -21.39
C ILE A 179 17.50 -32.49 -22.37
N GLU A 180 18.40 -33.30 -21.89
CA GLU A 180 19.10 -34.31 -22.73
C GLU A 180 18.11 -35.36 -23.25
N LEU A 181 17.19 -35.83 -22.40
CA LEU A 181 16.17 -36.82 -22.78
C LEU A 181 15.17 -36.20 -23.79
N ILE A 182 14.78 -34.98 -23.56
CA ILE A 182 13.88 -34.22 -24.47
C ILE A 182 14.50 -34.05 -25.84
N LYS A 183 15.81 -33.71 -25.88
CA LYS A 183 16.56 -33.59 -27.12
C LYS A 183 16.77 -34.93 -27.83
N ALA A 184 17.11 -35.98 -27.07
CA ALA A 184 17.31 -37.31 -27.63
C ALA A 184 16.04 -37.90 -28.26
N ASN A 185 14.85 -37.63 -27.66
CA ASN A 185 13.58 -38.13 -28.14
C ASN A 185 12.85 -37.13 -29.09
N ASN A 186 13.41 -35.95 -29.34
CA ASN A 186 12.84 -34.91 -30.18
C ASN A 186 11.43 -34.50 -29.73
N THR A 187 11.16 -34.44 -28.40
CA THR A 187 9.86 -34.11 -27.79
C THR A 187 9.71 -32.61 -27.50
N ASN A 188 10.52 -31.74 -28.08
CA ASN A 188 10.47 -30.28 -27.84
C ASN A 188 9.08 -29.67 -28.05
N SER A 189 8.34 -30.12 -29.08
CA SER A 189 6.99 -29.62 -29.39
C SER A 189 5.95 -30.00 -28.35
N ILE A 190 6.15 -31.11 -27.65
CA ILE A 190 5.26 -31.56 -26.57
C ILE A 190 5.47 -30.65 -25.35
N GLU A 191 6.72 -30.48 -24.95
CA GLU A 191 7.10 -29.60 -23.82
C GLU A 191 6.65 -28.15 -24.06
N GLU A 192 6.84 -27.64 -25.29
CA GLU A 192 6.39 -26.28 -25.65
C GLU A 192 4.86 -26.14 -25.53
N LYS A 193 4.11 -27.18 -25.94
CA LYS A 193 2.66 -27.16 -25.85
C LYS A 193 2.19 -27.17 -24.38
N ASP A 194 2.80 -27.99 -23.56
CA ASP A 194 2.47 -28.07 -22.12
C ASP A 194 2.80 -26.77 -21.40
N PHE A 195 3.98 -26.19 -21.69
CA PHE A 195 4.34 -24.90 -21.16
C PHE A 195 3.35 -23.78 -21.57
N LYS A 196 2.88 -23.77 -22.82
CA LYS A 196 1.87 -22.82 -23.29
C LYS A 196 0.57 -22.90 -22.48
N VAL A 197 0.14 -24.11 -22.08
CA VAL A 197 -1.07 -24.28 -21.26
C VAL A 197 -0.90 -23.67 -19.90
N HIS A 198 0.22 -23.93 -19.20
CA HIS A 198 0.50 -23.35 -17.89
C HIS A 198 0.67 -21.83 -17.94
N ASN A 199 1.36 -21.35 -18.97
CA ASN A 199 1.57 -19.91 -19.17
C ASN A 199 0.27 -19.16 -19.49
N GLN A 200 -0.62 -19.77 -20.30
CA GLN A 200 -1.95 -19.21 -20.57
C GLN A 200 -2.81 -19.18 -19.29
N ASN A 201 -2.79 -20.21 -18.48
CA ASN A 201 -3.51 -20.24 -17.19
C ASN A 201 -3.00 -19.12 -16.24
N PHE A 202 -1.70 -18.93 -16.15
CA PHE A 202 -1.10 -17.84 -15.38
C PHE A 202 -1.53 -16.47 -15.92
N PHE A 203 -1.52 -16.27 -17.24
CA PHE A 203 -2.00 -15.05 -17.86
C PHE A 203 -3.46 -14.76 -17.51
N ASP A 204 -4.33 -15.75 -17.62
CA ASP A 204 -5.76 -15.59 -17.33
C ASP A 204 -6.03 -15.22 -15.88
N ILE A 205 -5.29 -15.82 -14.94
CA ILE A 205 -5.37 -15.49 -13.51
C ILE A 205 -4.86 -14.07 -13.27
N THR A 206 -3.74 -13.70 -13.88
CA THR A 206 -3.12 -12.38 -13.75
C THR A 206 -4.07 -11.29 -14.28
N ILE A 207 -4.68 -11.50 -15.45
CA ILE A 207 -5.64 -10.54 -16.01
C ILE A 207 -6.90 -10.41 -15.13
N LYS A 208 -7.39 -11.50 -14.51
CA LYS A 208 -8.47 -11.41 -13.52
C LYS A 208 -8.07 -10.60 -12.31
N THR A 209 -6.81 -10.71 -11.87
CA THR A 209 -6.26 -9.92 -10.76
C THR A 209 -6.19 -8.44 -11.13
N VAL A 210 -5.63 -8.13 -12.31
CA VAL A 210 -5.56 -6.75 -12.84
C VAL A 210 -6.96 -6.13 -12.96
N LYS A 211 -7.92 -6.84 -13.57
CA LYS A 211 -9.32 -6.37 -13.67
C LYS A 211 -9.94 -6.09 -12.29
N THR A 212 -9.69 -6.95 -11.31
CA THR A 212 -10.24 -6.77 -9.96
C THR A 212 -9.58 -5.58 -9.26
N ASN A 213 -8.27 -5.39 -9.42
CA ASN A 213 -7.54 -4.24 -8.87
C ASN A 213 -7.98 -2.92 -9.52
N ALA A 214 -8.13 -2.92 -10.84
CA ALA A 214 -8.56 -1.73 -11.60
C ALA A 214 -9.97 -1.24 -11.22
N LEU A 215 -10.82 -2.09 -10.62
CA LEU A 215 -12.14 -1.68 -10.13
C LEU A 215 -12.08 -0.86 -8.83
N VAL A 216 -10.96 -0.86 -8.12
CA VAL A 216 -10.84 -0.13 -6.84
C VAL A 216 -11.01 1.37 -7.05
N SER A 217 -10.28 1.96 -8.01
CA SER A 217 -10.33 3.40 -8.28
C SER A 217 -11.73 3.88 -8.72
N PRO A 218 -12.38 3.29 -9.74
CA PRO A 218 -13.73 3.69 -10.14
C PRO A 218 -14.77 3.58 -9.02
N ILE A 219 -14.69 2.54 -8.19
CA ILE A 219 -15.61 2.38 -7.05
C ILE A 219 -15.38 3.51 -6.03
N MET A 220 -14.12 3.84 -5.73
CA MET A 220 -13.80 4.93 -4.81
C MET A 220 -14.23 6.29 -5.35
N GLU A 221 -14.09 6.53 -6.65
CA GLU A 221 -14.54 7.74 -7.32
C GLU A 221 -16.07 7.90 -7.24
N ILE A 222 -16.82 6.82 -7.50
CA ILE A 222 -18.28 6.84 -7.38
C ILE A 222 -18.70 7.10 -5.93
N ILE A 223 -18.10 6.44 -4.96
CA ILE A 223 -18.42 6.65 -3.54
C ILE A 223 -18.08 8.10 -3.12
N GLY A 224 -16.92 8.59 -3.55
CA GLY A 224 -16.50 9.97 -3.31
C GLY A 224 -17.48 10.99 -3.93
N SER A 225 -17.93 10.75 -5.16
CA SER A 225 -18.89 11.62 -5.83
C SER A 225 -20.25 11.65 -5.13
N VAL A 226 -20.72 10.50 -4.62
CA VAL A 226 -21.94 10.43 -3.80
C VAL A 226 -21.77 11.23 -2.50
N GLY A 227 -20.63 11.06 -1.82
CA GLY A 227 -20.31 11.85 -0.62
C GLY A 227 -20.29 13.34 -0.91
N PHE A 228 -19.68 13.76 -2.01
CA PHE A 228 -19.62 15.15 -2.42
C PHE A 228 -21.02 15.72 -2.77
N ALA A 229 -21.86 14.92 -3.46
CA ALA A 229 -23.25 15.32 -3.75
C ALA A 229 -24.07 15.51 -2.47
N VAL A 230 -23.92 14.65 -1.47
CA VAL A 230 -24.58 14.80 -0.15
C VAL A 230 -24.14 16.11 0.52
N VAL A 231 -22.84 16.41 0.52
CA VAL A 231 -22.30 17.64 1.10
C VAL A 231 -22.87 18.90 0.39
N ILE A 232 -22.97 18.88 -0.94
CA ILE A 232 -23.54 20.00 -1.70
C ILE A 232 -25.03 20.18 -1.36
N ILE A 233 -25.80 19.09 -1.30
CA ILE A 233 -27.25 19.19 -1.02
C ILE A 233 -27.46 19.68 0.41
N VAL A 234 -26.83 19.07 1.40
CA VAL A 234 -27.01 19.41 2.82
C VAL A 234 -26.43 20.81 3.11
N GLY A 235 -25.20 21.10 2.65
CA GLY A 235 -24.57 22.40 2.83
C GLY A 235 -25.33 23.52 2.08
N GLY A 236 -25.79 23.25 0.86
CA GLY A 236 -26.57 24.20 0.08
C GLY A 236 -27.91 24.55 0.73
N THR A 237 -28.61 23.59 1.34
CA THR A 237 -29.87 23.84 2.07
C THR A 237 -29.69 24.62 3.36
N GLN A 238 -28.46 24.68 3.90
CA GLN A 238 -28.14 25.51 5.07
C GLN A 238 -27.81 26.98 4.72
N VAL A 239 -27.42 27.24 3.47
CA VAL A 239 -27.01 28.56 2.98
C VAL A 239 -28.17 29.29 2.32
N ILE A 240 -29.16 28.59 1.78
CA ILE A 240 -30.39 29.12 1.18
C ILE A 240 -31.46 29.33 2.26
#